data_e6b1a164c00e211bc668cc17f4e30fef
#
_entry.id   e6b1a164c00e211bc668cc17f4e30fef
#
_cell.length_a   1.000
_cell.length_b   1.000
_cell.length_c   1.000
_cell.angle_alpha   90.00
_cell.angle_beta   90.00
_cell.angle_gamma   90.00
#
_symmetry.space_group_name_H-M   'P 1'
#
loop_
_entity.id
_entity.type
_entity.pdbx_description
1 polymer ?
#
loop_
_entity_poly.entity_id
_entity_poly.type
_entity_poly.pdbx_seq_one_letter_code
_entity_poly.pdbx_strand_id
1 'polypeptide(L)'
;ILTRLVGSEMCIRDSFSKFRISDALMCIYKLIWDDFCSILLEIIKPQYGQPIDEKTHRDLIKIFEKNLIIIHPFMPFITEEIWHLIAKRKSEEAIVISNWPEFDTKLPIDTINDFEALQNIISGIRNIRKKYQISFKESLNLSVVNNDDFSKNYDSIIKKICNIKDINYVDSEIKDALSFRVESNIYSLPFEKEIDFDEEIKKIKEDLDYQKGFLKSVNSKLENKRFTDNAPDSIV
;
A
#
# COMPACT_ATOMS: atom_id res chain seq x y z
N ILE A 1 -5.81 -6.94 4.70
CA ILE A 1 -6.63 -6.52 3.53
C ILE A 1 -8.06 -6.23 3.95
N LEU A 2 -8.73 -7.13 4.69
CA LEU A 2 -10.11 -6.89 5.14
C LEU A 2 -10.24 -5.62 5.99
N THR A 3 -9.25 -5.29 6.81
CA THR A 3 -9.25 -4.07 7.63
C THR A 3 -9.06 -2.79 6.82
N ARG A 4 -8.22 -2.86 5.80
CA ARG A 4 -8.08 -1.75 4.87
C ARG A 4 -9.32 -1.58 4.01
N LEU A 5 -9.98 -2.69 3.66
CA LEU A 5 -11.32 -2.67 3.06
C LEU A 5 -12.33 -1.93 3.95
N VAL A 6 -12.31 -2.17 5.27
CA VAL A 6 -13.15 -1.45 6.24
C VAL A 6 -12.82 0.04 6.28
N GLY A 7 -11.53 0.39 6.44
CA GLY A 7 -11.10 1.80 6.49
C GLY A 7 -11.33 2.52 5.16
N SER A 8 -11.11 1.85 4.04
CA SER A 8 -11.38 2.40 2.71
C SER A 8 -12.88 2.54 2.44
N GLU A 9 -13.70 1.57 2.86
CA GLU A 9 -15.15 1.66 2.72
C GLU A 9 -15.72 2.84 3.50
N MET A 10 -15.30 3.04 4.74
CA MET A 10 -15.69 4.20 5.54
C MET A 10 -15.26 5.51 4.87
N CYS A 11 -14.04 5.58 4.36
CA CYS A 11 -13.53 6.74 3.63
C CYS A 11 -14.33 6.99 2.35
N ILE A 12 -14.64 5.95 1.59
CA ILE A 12 -15.43 6.03 0.35
C ILE A 12 -16.84 6.52 0.64
N ARG A 13 -17.51 5.93 1.64
CA ARG A 13 -18.88 6.30 2.04
C ARG A 13 -18.95 7.73 2.56
N ASP A 14 -18.00 8.14 3.40
CA ASP A 14 -17.89 9.52 3.89
C ASP A 14 -17.64 10.51 2.75
N SER A 15 -16.78 10.15 1.80
CA SER A 15 -16.52 10.97 0.61
C SER A 15 -17.75 11.12 -0.28
N PHE A 16 -18.52 10.06 -0.49
CA PHE A 16 -19.78 10.13 -1.21
C PHE A 16 -20.82 11.00 -0.49
N SER A 17 -20.98 10.84 0.83
CA SER A 17 -21.92 11.62 1.63
C SER A 17 -21.60 13.12 1.64
N LYS A 18 -20.32 13.48 1.49
CA LYS A 18 -19.83 14.86 1.38
C LYS A 18 -19.71 15.34 -0.08
N PHE A 19 -20.17 14.56 -1.06
CA PHE A 19 -20.05 14.88 -2.50
C PHE A 19 -18.60 15.06 -2.98
N ARG A 20 -17.62 14.47 -2.28
CA ARG A 20 -16.21 14.50 -2.64
C ARG A 20 -15.86 13.33 -3.56
N ILE A 21 -16.38 13.37 -4.77
CA ILE A 21 -16.33 12.24 -5.71
C ILE A 21 -14.89 11.87 -6.11
N SER A 22 -14.02 12.86 -6.29
CA SER A 22 -12.59 12.61 -6.61
C SER A 22 -11.88 11.87 -5.50
N ASP A 23 -12.18 12.20 -4.23
CA ASP A 23 -11.56 11.53 -3.09
C ASP A 23 -12.09 10.10 -2.95
N ALA A 24 -13.38 9.88 -3.17
CA ALA A 24 -13.95 8.54 -3.23
C ALA A 24 -13.24 7.69 -4.30
N LEU A 25 -13.06 8.23 -5.51
CA LEU A 25 -12.36 7.54 -6.59
C LEU A 25 -10.91 7.21 -6.23
N MET A 26 -10.20 8.12 -5.58
CA MET A 26 -8.80 7.87 -5.13
C MET A 26 -8.71 6.80 -4.06
N CYS A 27 -9.66 6.75 -3.11
CA CYS A 27 -9.75 5.65 -2.13
C CYS A 27 -10.01 4.31 -2.82
N ILE A 28 -10.93 4.28 -3.79
CA ILE A 28 -11.26 3.07 -4.58
C ILE A 28 -10.05 2.62 -5.41
N TYR A 29 -9.35 3.57 -6.05
CA TYR A 29 -8.15 3.27 -6.82
C TYR A 29 -7.08 2.60 -5.97
N LYS A 30 -6.78 3.17 -4.79
CA LYS A 30 -5.81 2.58 -3.85
C LYS A 30 -6.23 1.19 -3.40
N LEU A 31 -7.50 1.01 -3.03
CA LEU A 31 -8.03 -0.27 -2.61
C LEU A 31 -7.85 -1.35 -3.68
N ILE A 32 -8.20 -1.04 -4.93
CA ILE A 32 -8.16 -2.03 -6.01
C ILE A 32 -6.73 -2.22 -6.53
N TRP A 33 -6.01 -1.13 -6.82
CA TRP A 33 -4.71 -1.21 -7.46
C TRP A 33 -3.60 -1.57 -6.48
N ASP A 34 -3.51 -0.86 -5.36
CA ASP A 34 -2.40 -1.04 -4.42
C ASP A 34 -2.63 -2.26 -3.51
N ASP A 35 -3.84 -2.42 -2.95
CA ASP A 35 -4.08 -3.47 -1.97
C ASP A 35 -4.50 -4.79 -2.63
N PHE A 36 -5.52 -4.77 -3.50
CA PHE A 36 -6.02 -5.98 -4.12
C PHE A 36 -5.06 -6.53 -5.18
N CYS A 37 -4.74 -5.75 -6.20
CA CYS A 37 -3.92 -6.23 -7.33
C CYS A 37 -2.45 -6.40 -6.94
N SER A 38 -1.84 -5.39 -6.31
CA SER A 38 -0.39 -5.37 -6.08
C SER A 38 0.07 -6.23 -4.90
N ILE A 39 -0.82 -6.55 -3.97
CA ILE A 39 -0.48 -7.28 -2.76
C ILE A 39 -1.29 -8.57 -2.64
N LEU A 40 -2.63 -8.51 -2.55
CA LEU A 40 -3.43 -9.71 -2.31
C LEU A 40 -3.24 -10.75 -3.40
N LEU A 41 -3.39 -10.37 -4.67
CA LEU A 41 -3.24 -11.32 -5.78
C LEU A 41 -1.83 -11.93 -5.82
N GLU A 42 -0.79 -11.17 -5.51
CA GLU A 42 0.57 -11.69 -5.48
C GLU A 42 0.83 -12.62 -4.27
N ILE A 43 0.21 -12.36 -3.11
CA ILE A 43 0.28 -13.26 -1.95
C ILE A 43 -0.33 -14.61 -2.27
N ILE A 44 -1.56 -14.63 -2.82
CA ILE A 44 -2.33 -15.86 -3.05
C ILE A 44 -1.96 -16.58 -4.34
N LYS A 45 -1.25 -15.93 -5.25
CA LYS A 45 -0.82 -16.50 -6.53
C LYS A 45 -0.05 -17.80 -6.31
N PRO A 46 -0.50 -18.93 -6.86
CA PRO A 46 0.19 -20.20 -6.74
C PRO A 46 1.53 -20.18 -7.51
N GLN A 47 2.36 -21.17 -7.28
CA GLN A 47 3.54 -21.38 -8.11
C GLN A 47 3.13 -21.62 -9.57
N TYR A 48 3.99 -21.23 -10.51
CA TYR A 48 3.72 -21.38 -11.93
C TYR A 48 3.32 -22.83 -12.28
N GLY A 49 2.20 -22.98 -12.97
CA GLY A 49 1.67 -24.30 -13.36
C GLY A 49 0.92 -25.05 -12.26
N GLN A 50 0.79 -24.48 -11.06
CA GLN A 50 -0.02 -25.06 -9.98
C GLN A 50 -1.40 -24.39 -9.92
N PRO A 51 -2.47 -25.14 -9.65
CA PRO A 51 -3.80 -24.57 -9.45
C PRO A 51 -3.88 -23.86 -8.11
N ILE A 52 -4.77 -22.88 -8.02
CA ILE A 52 -5.18 -22.30 -6.75
C ILE A 52 -6.11 -23.28 -6.00
N ASP A 53 -6.03 -23.34 -4.68
CA ASP A 53 -6.95 -24.17 -3.91
C ASP A 53 -8.37 -23.57 -3.92
N GLU A 54 -9.37 -24.45 -3.78
CA GLU A 54 -10.78 -24.10 -3.92
C GLU A 54 -11.25 -23.06 -2.88
N LYS A 55 -10.74 -23.14 -1.64
CA LYS A 55 -11.11 -22.23 -0.56
C LYS A 55 -10.59 -20.82 -0.86
N THR A 56 -9.30 -20.71 -1.18
CA THR A 56 -8.67 -19.44 -1.53
C THR A 56 -9.33 -18.82 -2.75
N HIS A 57 -9.62 -19.63 -3.78
CA HIS A 57 -10.34 -19.15 -4.97
C HIS A 57 -11.72 -18.59 -4.62
N ARG A 58 -12.51 -19.32 -3.84
CA ARG A 58 -13.86 -18.88 -3.41
C ARG A 58 -13.82 -17.59 -2.59
N ASP A 59 -12.88 -17.50 -1.67
CA ASP A 59 -12.74 -16.31 -0.82
C ASP A 59 -12.24 -15.10 -1.63
N LEU A 60 -11.36 -15.34 -2.61
CA LEU A 60 -10.94 -14.32 -3.57
C LEU A 60 -12.11 -13.77 -4.39
N ILE A 61 -12.94 -14.64 -4.94
CA ILE A 61 -14.12 -14.23 -5.73
C ILE A 61 -15.05 -13.36 -4.89
N LYS A 62 -15.32 -13.71 -3.62
CA LYS A 62 -16.13 -12.88 -2.72
C LYS A 62 -15.55 -11.49 -2.49
N ILE A 63 -14.23 -11.39 -2.32
CA ILE A 63 -13.56 -10.09 -2.17
C ILE A 63 -13.66 -9.30 -3.47
N PHE A 64 -13.45 -9.97 -4.60
CA PHE A 64 -13.54 -9.33 -5.92
C PHE A 64 -14.95 -8.83 -6.22
N GLU A 65 -16.00 -9.58 -5.90
CA GLU A 65 -17.39 -9.15 -6.00
C GLU A 65 -17.66 -7.86 -5.22
N LYS A 66 -17.14 -7.77 -3.97
CA LYS A 66 -17.24 -6.54 -3.19
C LYS A 66 -16.53 -5.36 -3.86
N ASN A 67 -15.35 -5.58 -4.43
CA ASN A 67 -14.63 -4.56 -5.18
C ASN A 67 -15.39 -4.10 -6.42
N LEU A 68 -16.05 -5.02 -7.15
CA LEU A 68 -16.89 -4.68 -8.30
C LEU A 68 -18.05 -3.76 -7.90
N ILE A 69 -18.73 -4.05 -6.78
CA ILE A 69 -19.82 -3.21 -6.27
C ILE A 69 -19.31 -1.81 -5.91
N ILE A 70 -18.15 -1.72 -5.26
CA ILE A 70 -17.57 -0.44 -4.85
C ILE A 70 -17.18 0.43 -6.04
N ILE A 71 -16.63 -0.15 -7.12
CA ILE A 71 -16.22 0.61 -8.31
C ILE A 71 -17.36 0.83 -9.32
N HIS A 72 -18.45 0.09 -9.21
CA HIS A 72 -19.56 0.15 -10.16
C HIS A 72 -20.09 1.57 -10.46
N PRO A 73 -20.22 2.49 -9.49
CA PRO A 73 -20.66 3.87 -9.76
C PRO A 73 -19.79 4.63 -10.76
N PHE A 74 -18.51 4.24 -10.90
CA PHE A 74 -17.55 4.87 -11.82
C PHE A 74 -17.39 4.12 -13.14
N MET A 75 -17.61 2.82 -13.13
CA MET A 75 -17.39 1.94 -14.30
C MET A 75 -18.55 0.96 -14.49
N PRO A 76 -19.80 1.44 -14.71
CA PRO A 76 -20.99 0.59 -14.65
C PRO A 76 -21.02 -0.54 -15.68
N PHE A 77 -20.58 -0.30 -16.91
CA PHE A 77 -20.68 -1.29 -17.98
C PHE A 77 -19.71 -2.47 -17.78
N ILE A 78 -18.43 -2.18 -17.53
CA ILE A 78 -17.41 -3.23 -17.39
C ILE A 78 -17.61 -4.05 -16.12
N THR A 79 -18.05 -3.41 -15.03
CA THR A 79 -18.30 -4.14 -13.78
C THR A 79 -19.53 -5.04 -13.89
N GLU A 80 -20.57 -4.64 -14.59
CA GLU A 80 -21.74 -5.47 -14.88
C GLU A 80 -21.34 -6.70 -15.71
N GLU A 81 -20.56 -6.50 -16.77
CA GLU A 81 -20.07 -7.59 -17.60
C GLU A 81 -19.25 -8.61 -16.77
N ILE A 82 -18.29 -8.12 -15.99
CA ILE A 82 -17.47 -8.98 -15.13
C ILE A 82 -18.33 -9.70 -14.09
N TRP A 83 -19.34 -9.02 -13.52
CA TRP A 83 -20.25 -9.56 -12.51
C TRP A 83 -20.96 -10.84 -13.01
N HIS A 84 -21.41 -10.83 -14.25
CA HIS A 84 -22.05 -11.99 -14.87
C HIS A 84 -21.03 -13.05 -15.35
N LEU A 85 -19.79 -12.67 -15.67
CA LEU A 85 -18.73 -13.61 -16.07
C LEU A 85 -18.20 -14.46 -14.92
N ILE A 86 -18.07 -13.88 -13.71
CA ILE A 86 -17.46 -14.56 -12.56
C ILE A 86 -18.40 -15.55 -11.85
N ALA A 87 -19.69 -15.44 -12.06
CA ALA A 87 -20.68 -16.36 -11.48
C ALA A 87 -21.92 -16.46 -12.38
N LYS A 88 -22.56 -17.64 -12.34
CA LYS A 88 -23.85 -17.84 -13.03
C LYS A 88 -24.94 -17.05 -12.31
N ARG A 89 -25.40 -15.98 -12.91
CA ARG A 89 -26.47 -15.10 -12.42
C ARG A 89 -27.59 -14.97 -13.45
N LYS A 90 -28.79 -14.71 -12.97
CA LYS A 90 -29.91 -14.35 -13.86
C LYS A 90 -29.74 -12.91 -14.33
N SER A 91 -30.36 -12.57 -15.44
CA SER A 91 -30.34 -11.20 -16.00
C SER A 91 -30.87 -10.13 -15.04
N GLU A 92 -31.78 -10.53 -14.13
CA GLU A 92 -32.36 -9.64 -13.12
C GLU A 92 -31.45 -9.41 -11.91
N GLU A 93 -30.35 -10.20 -11.77
CA GLU A 93 -29.37 -10.08 -10.68
C GLU A 93 -28.24 -9.10 -11.05
N ALA A 94 -28.63 -7.91 -11.50
CA ALA A 94 -27.68 -6.87 -11.89
C ALA A 94 -26.93 -6.30 -10.68
N ILE A 95 -25.68 -5.89 -10.89
CA ILE A 95 -24.84 -5.34 -9.82
C ILE A 95 -25.42 -4.04 -9.24
N VAL A 96 -26.12 -3.25 -10.06
CA VAL A 96 -26.70 -1.96 -9.65
C VAL A 96 -27.74 -2.08 -8.53
N ILE A 97 -28.39 -3.24 -8.40
CA ILE A 97 -29.36 -3.50 -7.31
C ILE A 97 -28.73 -4.22 -6.11
N SER A 98 -27.44 -4.51 -6.17
CA SER A 98 -26.73 -5.16 -5.07
C SER A 98 -26.59 -4.22 -3.88
N ASN A 99 -26.63 -4.79 -2.68
CA ASN A 99 -26.37 -4.02 -1.48
C ASN A 99 -24.91 -3.56 -1.43
N TRP A 100 -24.69 -2.35 -0.90
CA TRP A 100 -23.35 -1.88 -0.61
C TRP A 100 -22.65 -2.85 0.34
N PRO A 101 -21.39 -3.24 0.06
CA PRO A 101 -20.72 -4.26 0.84
C PRO A 101 -20.47 -3.80 2.28
N GLU A 102 -20.80 -4.67 3.22
CA GLU A 102 -20.47 -4.51 4.62
C GLU A 102 -19.22 -5.32 4.95
N PHE A 103 -18.36 -4.77 5.80
CA PHE A 103 -17.15 -5.42 6.26
C PHE A 103 -17.19 -5.62 7.76
N ASP A 104 -16.72 -6.77 8.22
CA ASP A 104 -16.62 -7.05 9.65
C ASP A 104 -15.49 -6.19 10.26
N THR A 105 -15.87 -5.34 11.22
CA THR A 105 -14.97 -4.42 11.92
C THR A 105 -14.22 -5.06 13.08
N LYS A 106 -14.44 -6.35 13.36
CA LYS A 106 -13.91 -7.06 14.54
C LYS A 106 -12.54 -7.69 14.31
N LEU A 107 -11.71 -7.11 13.45
CA LEU A 107 -10.35 -7.62 13.29
C LEU A 107 -9.45 -7.11 14.42
N PRO A 108 -8.53 -7.95 14.95
CA PRO A 108 -7.57 -7.53 15.97
C PRO A 108 -6.71 -6.38 15.43
N ILE A 109 -6.52 -5.34 16.23
CA ILE A 109 -5.73 -4.15 15.89
C ILE A 109 -4.29 -4.56 15.51
N ASP A 110 -3.71 -5.52 16.22
CA ASP A 110 -2.36 -6.01 15.94
C ASP A 110 -2.22 -6.56 14.51
N THR A 111 -3.23 -7.30 14.03
CA THR A 111 -3.23 -7.80 12.64
C THR A 111 -3.28 -6.67 11.60
N ILE A 112 -3.88 -5.53 11.94
CA ILE A 112 -3.93 -4.36 11.06
C ILE A 112 -2.55 -3.72 10.98
N ASN A 113 -1.95 -3.46 12.15
CA ASN A 113 -0.63 -2.83 12.26
C ASN A 113 0.43 -3.68 11.55
N ASP A 114 0.43 -5.00 11.80
CA ASP A 114 1.33 -5.94 11.13
C ASP A 114 1.21 -5.87 9.60
N PHE A 115 -0.03 -5.78 9.10
CA PHE A 115 -0.26 -5.71 7.65
C PHE A 115 0.19 -4.36 7.06
N GLU A 116 0.00 -3.27 7.77
CA GLU A 116 0.50 -1.95 7.36
C GLU A 116 2.03 -1.92 7.36
N ALA A 117 2.66 -2.48 8.36
CA ALA A 117 4.11 -2.63 8.40
C ALA A 117 4.62 -3.47 7.20
N LEU A 118 3.97 -4.60 6.90
CA LEU A 118 4.28 -5.42 5.73
C LEU A 118 4.19 -4.62 4.41
N GLN A 119 3.13 -3.83 4.25
CA GLN A 119 2.95 -2.99 3.06
C GLN A 119 4.05 -1.93 2.93
N ASN A 120 4.44 -1.31 4.05
CA ASN A 120 5.51 -0.33 4.08
C ASN A 120 6.87 -0.96 3.74
N ILE A 121 7.14 -2.19 4.20
CA ILE A 121 8.35 -2.95 3.84
C ILE A 121 8.36 -3.25 2.34
N ILE A 122 7.28 -3.79 1.78
CA ILE A 122 7.16 -4.09 0.34
C ILE A 122 7.37 -2.82 -0.48
N SER A 123 6.76 -1.71 -0.08
CA SER A 123 6.88 -0.41 -0.75
C SER A 123 8.30 0.13 -0.67
N GLY A 124 8.96 0.02 0.48
CA GLY A 124 10.36 0.41 0.67
C GLY A 124 11.31 -0.33 -0.27
N ILE A 125 11.18 -1.66 -0.35
CA ILE A 125 11.99 -2.49 -1.25
C ILE A 125 11.73 -2.13 -2.72
N ARG A 126 10.46 -1.96 -3.11
CA ARG A 126 10.09 -1.57 -4.49
C ARG A 126 10.62 -0.19 -4.86
N ASN A 127 10.58 0.76 -3.92
CA ASN A 127 11.13 2.11 -4.12
C ASN A 127 12.65 2.09 -4.34
N ILE A 128 13.38 1.30 -3.54
CA ILE A 128 14.81 1.10 -3.74
C ILE A 128 15.08 0.49 -5.11
N ARG A 129 14.38 -0.59 -5.48
CA ARG A 129 14.55 -1.20 -6.81
C ARG A 129 14.30 -0.21 -7.94
N LYS A 130 13.25 0.61 -7.83
CA LYS A 130 12.92 1.64 -8.82
C LYS A 130 13.99 2.73 -8.88
N LYS A 131 14.40 3.24 -7.73
CA LYS A 131 15.38 4.33 -7.61
C LYS A 131 16.73 3.95 -8.21
N TYR A 132 17.20 2.73 -7.92
CA TYR A 132 18.51 2.25 -8.37
C TYR A 132 18.43 1.35 -9.61
N GLN A 133 17.27 1.32 -10.28
CA GLN A 133 17.03 0.56 -11.51
C GLN A 133 17.41 -0.93 -11.39
N ILE A 134 17.15 -1.52 -10.23
CA ILE A 134 17.41 -2.94 -9.95
C ILE A 134 16.28 -3.76 -10.57
N SER A 135 16.63 -4.66 -11.49
CA SER A 135 15.65 -5.54 -12.13
C SER A 135 14.92 -6.40 -11.12
N PHE A 136 13.61 -6.59 -11.31
CA PHE A 136 12.86 -7.52 -10.47
C PHE A 136 13.34 -8.98 -10.60
N LYS A 137 13.97 -9.34 -11.71
CA LYS A 137 14.58 -10.67 -11.92
C LYS A 137 15.81 -10.91 -11.05
N GLU A 138 16.47 -9.87 -10.60
CA GLU A 138 17.62 -9.94 -9.70
C GLU A 138 17.14 -10.25 -8.28
N SER A 139 17.59 -11.37 -7.73
CA SER A 139 17.26 -11.77 -6.36
C SER A 139 18.18 -11.05 -5.38
N LEU A 140 17.61 -10.39 -4.37
CA LEU A 140 18.36 -9.62 -3.37
C LEU A 140 18.33 -10.31 -2.02
N ASN A 141 19.32 -10.00 -1.17
CA ASN A 141 19.28 -10.33 0.24
C ASN A 141 18.78 -9.13 1.04
N LEU A 142 17.96 -9.39 2.06
CA LEU A 142 17.45 -8.37 2.96
C LEU A 142 18.05 -8.59 4.35
N SER A 143 18.61 -7.55 4.93
CA SER A 143 19.06 -7.58 6.32
C SER A 143 18.17 -6.69 7.16
N VAL A 144 17.78 -7.17 8.32
CA VAL A 144 16.83 -6.50 9.21
C VAL A 144 17.47 -6.31 10.58
N VAL A 145 17.59 -5.05 11.01
CA VAL A 145 17.84 -4.71 12.40
C VAL A 145 16.48 -4.64 13.07
N ASN A 146 16.16 -5.68 13.81
CA ASN A 146 14.84 -5.81 14.45
C ASN A 146 14.90 -5.23 15.85
N ASN A 147 14.20 -4.13 16.08
CA ASN A 147 14.10 -3.48 17.39
C ASN A 147 12.73 -3.74 18.06
N ASP A 148 11.79 -4.37 17.34
CA ASP A 148 10.46 -4.72 17.81
C ASP A 148 10.16 -6.20 17.53
N ASP A 149 9.14 -6.73 18.18
CA ASP A 149 8.64 -8.09 17.96
C ASP A 149 7.84 -8.24 16.64
N PHE A 150 8.32 -7.62 15.56
CA PHE A 150 7.69 -7.80 14.24
C PHE A 150 7.70 -9.28 13.88
N SER A 151 6.52 -9.80 13.58
CA SER A 151 6.33 -11.21 13.35
C SER A 151 7.05 -11.71 12.11
N LYS A 152 8.00 -12.65 12.27
CA LYS A 152 8.68 -13.38 11.17
C LYS A 152 7.70 -14.17 10.29
N ASN A 153 6.42 -14.21 10.64
CA ASN A 153 5.38 -14.90 9.88
C ASN A 153 5.21 -14.33 8.45
N TYR A 154 5.63 -13.09 8.23
CA TYR A 154 5.53 -12.43 6.92
C TYR A 154 6.77 -12.59 6.03
N ASP A 155 7.85 -13.20 6.51
CA ASP A 155 9.09 -13.38 5.76
C ASP A 155 8.89 -14.09 4.42
N SER A 156 8.07 -15.14 4.41
CA SER A 156 7.74 -15.88 3.19
C SER A 156 7.02 -15.02 2.15
N ILE A 157 6.17 -14.09 2.61
CA ILE A 157 5.44 -13.15 1.76
C ILE A 157 6.40 -12.12 1.18
N ILE A 158 7.28 -11.53 2.02
CA ILE A 158 8.30 -10.56 1.60
C ILE A 158 9.23 -11.19 0.57
N LYS A 159 9.74 -12.40 0.84
CA LYS A 159 10.59 -13.15 -0.09
C LYS A 159 9.91 -13.32 -1.44
N LYS A 160 8.65 -13.74 -1.45
CA LYS A 160 7.88 -13.99 -2.67
C LYS A 160 7.60 -12.72 -3.46
N ILE A 161 7.04 -11.70 -2.81
CA ILE A 161 6.57 -10.48 -3.49
C ILE A 161 7.72 -9.60 -3.94
N CYS A 162 8.82 -9.56 -3.17
CA CYS A 162 9.95 -8.68 -3.44
C CYS A 162 11.12 -9.37 -4.14
N ASN A 163 11.00 -10.66 -4.46
CA ASN A 163 12.10 -11.49 -4.97
C ASN A 163 13.35 -11.41 -4.08
N ILE A 164 13.15 -11.65 -2.78
CA ILE A 164 14.22 -11.71 -1.78
C ILE A 164 14.63 -13.17 -1.60
N LYS A 165 15.94 -13.43 -1.73
CA LYS A 165 16.51 -14.76 -1.55
C LYS A 165 16.52 -15.14 -0.07
N ASP A 166 17.17 -14.31 0.74
CA ASP A 166 17.32 -14.54 2.17
C ASP A 166 17.02 -13.28 2.98
N ILE A 167 16.42 -13.47 4.17
CA ILE A 167 16.22 -12.43 5.16
C ILE A 167 17.09 -12.76 6.36
N ASN A 168 18.04 -11.87 6.67
CA ASN A 168 19.00 -12.01 7.74
C ASN A 168 18.68 -11.02 8.85
N TYR A 169 18.47 -11.50 10.06
CA TYR A 169 18.29 -10.65 11.23
C TYR A 169 19.67 -10.37 11.84
N VAL A 170 20.01 -9.10 12.00
CA VAL A 170 21.31 -8.61 12.44
C VAL A 170 21.16 -7.65 13.61
N ASP A 171 22.18 -7.55 14.45
CA ASP A 171 22.17 -6.70 15.66
C ASP A 171 22.51 -5.23 15.36
N SER A 172 23.09 -4.95 14.20
CA SER A 172 23.51 -3.61 13.83
C SER A 172 23.31 -3.34 12.34
N GLU A 173 23.19 -2.07 11.99
CA GLU A 173 23.05 -1.61 10.62
C GLU A 173 24.27 -1.97 9.77
N ILE A 174 24.01 -2.45 8.55
CA ILE A 174 25.07 -2.80 7.60
C ILE A 174 25.56 -1.52 6.93
N LYS A 175 26.86 -1.30 6.96
CA LYS A 175 27.51 -0.22 6.23
C LYS A 175 27.43 -0.51 4.72
N ASP A 176 27.37 0.55 3.94
CA ASP A 176 27.35 0.49 2.46
C ASP A 176 26.16 -0.33 1.88
N ALA A 177 25.02 -0.27 2.56
CA ALA A 177 23.77 -0.87 2.11
C ALA A 177 22.70 0.19 1.87
N LEU A 178 21.79 -0.10 0.95
CA LEU A 178 20.59 0.73 0.70
C LEU A 178 19.59 0.46 1.80
N SER A 179 19.38 1.42 2.67
CA SER A 179 18.55 1.24 3.87
C SER A 179 17.27 2.07 3.79
N PHE A 180 16.22 1.54 4.41
CA PHE A 180 15.00 2.27 4.70
C PHE A 180 14.47 1.83 6.07
N ARG A 181 13.59 2.65 6.65
CA ARG A 181 13.04 2.38 7.97
C ARG A 181 11.54 2.18 7.89
N VAL A 182 11.05 1.19 8.60
CA VAL A 182 9.62 1.00 8.86
C VAL A 182 9.47 0.85 10.35
N GLU A 183 8.73 1.78 10.96
CA GLU A 183 8.60 1.91 12.41
C GLU A 183 9.99 2.03 13.08
N SER A 184 10.30 1.17 14.04
CA SER A 184 11.61 1.15 14.71
C SER A 184 12.64 0.25 14.03
N ASN A 185 12.24 -0.55 13.03
CA ASN A 185 13.09 -1.51 12.33
C ASN A 185 13.80 -0.88 11.13
N ILE A 186 15.04 -1.30 10.91
CA ILE A 186 15.86 -0.87 9.77
C ILE A 186 16.02 -2.06 8.80
N TYR A 187 15.68 -1.83 7.56
CA TYR A 187 15.76 -2.79 6.47
C TYR A 187 16.86 -2.35 5.52
N SER A 188 17.84 -3.22 5.28
CA SER A 188 19.01 -2.94 4.47
C SER A 188 19.17 -3.96 3.36
N LEU A 189 19.36 -3.46 2.15
CA LEU A 189 19.62 -4.25 0.94
C LEU A 189 21.10 -4.05 0.59
N PRO A 190 21.98 -5.04 0.82
CA PRO A 190 23.36 -4.99 0.36
C PRO A 190 23.38 -4.84 -1.16
N PHE A 191 24.18 -3.90 -1.64
CA PHE A 191 24.23 -3.55 -3.06
C PHE A 191 25.68 -3.39 -3.50
N GLU A 192 26.11 -4.20 -4.47
CA GLU A 192 27.53 -4.29 -4.88
C GLU A 192 27.92 -3.31 -6.00
N LYS A 193 26.95 -2.56 -6.57
CA LYS A 193 27.28 -1.56 -7.60
C LYS A 193 27.82 -0.30 -6.95
N GLU A 194 28.87 0.28 -7.54
CA GLU A 194 29.35 1.60 -7.17
C GLU A 194 28.21 2.61 -7.35
N ILE A 195 27.73 3.13 -6.22
CA ILE A 195 26.78 4.23 -6.19
C ILE A 195 27.60 5.49 -5.95
N ASP A 196 27.37 6.50 -6.75
CA ASP A 196 27.92 7.83 -6.49
C ASP A 196 27.16 8.45 -5.30
N PHE A 197 27.57 8.06 -4.09
CA PHE A 197 26.99 8.55 -2.85
C PHE A 197 27.14 10.07 -2.71
N ASP A 198 28.16 10.68 -3.30
CA ASP A 198 28.39 12.12 -3.18
C ASP A 198 27.34 12.91 -3.96
N GLU A 199 26.98 12.47 -5.15
CA GLU A 199 25.88 13.06 -5.92
C GLU A 199 24.54 12.88 -5.20
N GLU A 200 24.31 11.74 -4.59
CA GLU A 200 23.06 11.45 -3.87
C GLU A 200 22.96 12.26 -2.57
N ILE A 201 24.03 12.35 -1.82
CA ILE A 201 24.12 13.21 -0.63
C ILE A 201 23.85 14.67 -0.98
N LYS A 202 24.37 15.13 -2.11
CA LYS A 202 24.11 16.49 -2.61
C LYS A 202 22.63 16.72 -2.88
N LYS A 203 21.97 15.79 -3.61
CA LYS A 203 20.53 15.89 -3.90
C LYS A 203 19.69 15.89 -2.61
N ILE A 204 19.99 15.00 -1.66
CA ILE A 204 19.29 14.94 -0.38
C ILE A 204 19.47 16.22 0.44
N LYS A 205 20.68 16.81 0.42
CA LYS A 205 20.92 18.10 1.09
C LYS A 205 20.11 19.24 0.45
N GLU A 206 20.08 19.29 -0.88
CA GLU A 206 19.27 20.27 -1.62
C GLU A 206 17.78 20.14 -1.30
N ASP A 207 17.25 18.91 -1.26
CA ASP A 207 15.85 18.65 -0.86
C ASP A 207 15.59 19.03 0.59
N LEU A 208 16.53 18.72 1.50
CA LEU A 208 16.41 19.10 2.91
C LEU A 208 16.36 20.62 3.10
N ASP A 209 17.21 21.35 2.39
CA ASP A 209 17.25 22.81 2.47
C ASP A 209 15.98 23.43 1.87
N TYR A 210 15.46 22.85 0.79
CA TYR A 210 14.17 23.23 0.24
C TYR A 210 13.03 23.03 1.26
N GLN A 211 12.95 21.85 1.89
CA GLN A 211 11.92 21.53 2.88
C GLN A 211 12.03 22.43 4.14
N LYS A 212 13.24 22.73 4.58
CA LYS A 212 13.46 23.69 5.69
C LYS A 212 13.00 25.10 5.31
N GLY A 213 13.29 25.53 4.07
CA GLY A 213 12.81 26.82 3.55
C GLY A 213 11.29 26.88 3.48
N PHE A 214 10.65 25.81 3.01
CA PHE A 214 9.21 25.68 2.96
C PHE A 214 8.58 25.73 4.37
N LEU A 215 9.11 24.95 5.32
CA LEU A 215 8.65 24.95 6.71
C LEU A 215 8.76 26.33 7.36
N LYS A 216 9.89 27.03 7.12
CA LYS A 216 10.07 28.40 7.59
C LYS A 216 9.01 29.35 7.01
N SER A 217 8.70 29.20 5.73
CA SER A 217 7.66 30.00 5.06
C SER A 217 6.26 29.73 5.65
N VAL A 218 5.93 28.45 5.90
CA VAL A 218 4.66 28.07 6.53
C VAL A 218 4.57 28.63 7.95
N ASN A 219 5.59 28.46 8.77
CA ASN A 219 5.62 28.99 10.13
C ASN A 219 5.45 30.52 10.16
N SER A 220 6.14 31.23 9.25
CA SER A 220 5.99 32.69 9.12
C SER A 220 4.57 33.14 8.75
N LYS A 221 3.86 32.30 7.94
CA LYS A 221 2.44 32.55 7.62
C LYS A 221 1.55 32.30 8.82
N LEU A 222 1.80 31.24 9.59
CA LEU A 222 1.04 30.94 10.81
C LEU A 222 1.26 31.95 11.93
N GLU A 223 2.44 32.54 12.02
CA GLU A 223 2.75 33.65 12.96
C GLU A 223 2.10 34.97 12.56
N ASN A 224 1.70 35.13 11.30
CA ASN A 224 1.08 36.32 10.80
C ASN A 224 -0.42 36.35 11.14
N LYS A 225 -0.77 37.10 12.22
CA LYS A 225 -2.16 37.23 12.67
C LYS A 225 -3.14 37.73 11.60
N ARG A 226 -2.68 38.55 10.64
CA ARG A 226 -3.54 38.98 9.53
C ARG A 226 -3.90 37.84 8.60
N PHE A 227 -3.02 36.84 8.49
CA PHE A 227 -3.29 35.64 7.69
C PHE A 227 -4.22 34.70 8.46
N THR A 228 -3.89 34.38 9.72
CA THR A 228 -4.67 33.42 10.52
C THR A 228 -6.09 33.92 10.83
N ASP A 229 -6.28 35.25 10.99
CA ASP A 229 -7.59 35.84 11.30
C ASP A 229 -8.52 35.95 10.06
N ASN A 230 -7.98 35.92 8.85
CA ASN A 230 -8.75 36.08 7.61
C ASN A 230 -8.74 34.85 6.69
N ALA A 231 -7.91 33.86 6.96
CA ALA A 231 -7.90 32.62 6.19
C ALA A 231 -9.00 31.66 6.66
N PRO A 232 -9.62 30.88 5.76
CA PRO A 232 -10.52 29.81 6.16
C PRO A 232 -9.84 28.79 7.07
N ASP A 233 -10.56 28.26 8.07
CA ASP A 233 -10.05 27.25 9.02
C ASP A 233 -9.45 26.01 8.34
N SER A 234 -9.89 25.71 7.11
CA SER A 234 -9.37 24.60 6.30
C SER A 234 -7.99 24.87 5.69
N ILE A 235 -7.47 26.11 5.78
CA ILE A 235 -6.17 26.53 5.22
C ILE A 235 -5.16 26.83 6.34
N VAL A 236 -5.61 27.16 7.53
CA VAL A 236 -4.82 27.34 8.74
C VAL A 236 -4.61 26.03 9.45
#